data_daf1ef0027501e42fbc7faf907fe0864
#
_entry.id   daf1ef0027501e42fbc7faf907fe0864
#
_cell.length_a   1.000
_cell.length_b   1.000
_cell.length_c   1.000
_cell.angle_alpha   90.00
_cell.angle_beta   90.00
_cell.angle_gamma   90.00
#
_symmetry.space_group_name_H-M   'P 1'
#
loop_
_entity.id
_entity.type
_entity.pdbx_description
1 polymer ?
#
loop_
_entity_poly.entity_id
_entity_poly.type
_entity_poly.pdbx_seq_one_letter_code
_entity_poly.pdbx_strand_id
1 'polypeptide(L)'
;MNTSCLDFLQKKELDKGFYMLYGDEPACIFKSKEHIIQCNFLNSEFTRINLDLEDDDFIEILNEATMSQDMFASGKIIFFKFSKNRLNKEIREKIELISNHEADIVSVLEISEVKVSTLRKELFSKLSRGMLIDCSEPSEKEIFNFLRLNLPDSLVSDEQIKLHQSLYEGNFSALLNDMELLKIVDDSKYIESIFSESSVKDNRKIINYLADNKIDSVIDVINYYEKNEPGIIPLLVWLFNRDLQAVNMILSRSGSVRKLGIWDSQLASYNKIAKRFTKKKIESALSLLDESDKKFKGFLKGSPWDSLREVVFKFV
;
A
#
# COMPACT_ATOMS: atom_id res chain seq x y z
N MET A 1 -15.98 3.66 15.96
CA MET A 1 -16.66 3.46 14.65
C MET A 1 -15.61 2.96 13.65
N ASN A 2 -15.95 1.95 12.81
CA ASN A 2 -14.99 1.41 11.81
C ASN A 2 -15.36 1.91 10.40
N THR A 3 -14.38 2.37 9.61
CA THR A 3 -14.60 2.94 8.27
C THR A 3 -13.42 2.57 7.35
N SER A 4 -13.66 2.49 6.03
CA SER A 4 -12.56 2.37 5.08
C SER A 4 -11.80 3.70 4.95
N CYS A 5 -10.54 3.66 4.48
CA CYS A 5 -9.76 4.87 4.23
C CYS A 5 -10.49 5.81 3.26
N LEU A 6 -11.03 5.29 2.15
CA LEU A 6 -11.69 6.11 1.14
C LEU A 6 -12.96 6.79 1.64
N ASP A 7 -13.78 6.10 2.44
CA ASP A 7 -14.95 6.69 3.09
C ASP A 7 -14.55 7.71 4.17
N PHE A 8 -13.43 7.46 4.84
CA PHE A 8 -12.89 8.39 5.83
C PHE A 8 -12.46 9.71 5.20
N LEU A 9 -11.78 9.67 4.05
CA LEU A 9 -11.34 10.85 3.30
C LEU A 9 -12.51 11.72 2.77
N GLN A 10 -13.74 11.21 2.75
CA GLN A 10 -14.95 11.98 2.37
C GLN A 10 -15.55 12.77 3.53
N LYS A 11 -15.12 12.56 4.76
CA LYS A 11 -15.63 13.28 5.93
C LYS A 11 -15.08 14.70 5.94
N LYS A 12 -15.96 15.69 5.98
CA LYS A 12 -15.56 17.10 5.99
C LYS A 12 -15.15 17.60 7.38
N GLU A 13 -15.69 16.98 8.41
CA GLU A 13 -15.46 17.35 9.81
C GLU A 13 -15.05 16.11 10.60
N LEU A 14 -14.07 16.28 11.46
CA LEU A 14 -13.57 15.24 12.34
C LEU A 14 -13.52 15.79 13.78
N ASP A 15 -14.01 14.98 14.72
CA ASP A 15 -13.88 15.30 16.14
C ASP A 15 -12.43 15.10 16.60
N LYS A 16 -11.97 15.92 17.55
CA LYS A 16 -10.72 15.62 18.26
C LYS A 16 -10.86 14.31 19.02
N GLY A 17 -9.76 13.57 19.15
CA GLY A 17 -9.74 12.32 19.89
C GLY A 17 -8.83 11.27 19.29
N PHE A 18 -9.19 10.00 19.46
CA PHE A 18 -8.36 8.85 19.07
C PHE A 18 -8.73 8.32 17.69
N TYR A 19 -7.72 8.18 16.85
CA TYR A 19 -7.78 7.58 15.52
C TYR A 19 -6.80 6.41 15.45
N MET A 20 -7.26 5.25 14.98
CA MET A 20 -6.41 4.09 14.76
C MET A 20 -6.40 3.75 13.28
N LEU A 21 -5.24 3.89 12.65
CA LEU A 21 -4.96 3.51 11.28
C LEU A 21 -4.38 2.10 11.26
N TYR A 22 -5.03 1.17 10.59
CA TYR A 22 -4.56 -0.20 10.48
C TYR A 22 -4.66 -0.72 9.05
N GLY A 23 -3.70 -1.54 8.63
CA GLY A 23 -3.56 -2.02 7.26
C GLY A 23 -2.17 -1.76 6.72
N ASP A 24 -1.92 -2.13 5.47
CA ASP A 24 -0.60 -2.19 4.86
C ASP A 24 -0.45 -1.32 3.58
N GLU A 25 -1.50 -0.53 3.22
CA GLU A 25 -1.41 0.40 2.08
C GLU A 25 -0.86 1.76 2.53
N PRO A 26 0.41 2.09 2.19
CA PRO A 26 1.06 3.31 2.68
C PRO A 26 0.36 4.59 2.27
N ALA A 27 -0.24 4.63 1.07
CA ALA A 27 -0.95 5.82 0.60
C ALA A 27 -2.21 6.09 1.43
N CYS A 28 -2.95 5.05 1.83
CA CYS A 28 -4.09 5.17 2.74
C CYS A 28 -3.67 5.70 4.11
N ILE A 29 -2.59 5.18 4.66
CA ILE A 29 -2.05 5.63 5.96
C ILE A 29 -1.64 7.10 5.88
N PHE A 30 -0.86 7.46 4.86
CA PHE A 30 -0.38 8.83 4.67
C PHE A 30 -1.53 9.83 4.48
N LYS A 31 -2.45 9.55 3.57
CA LYS A 31 -3.59 10.43 3.30
C LYS A 31 -4.55 10.55 4.48
N SER A 32 -4.75 9.48 5.25
CA SER A 32 -5.55 9.55 6.48
C SER A 32 -4.91 10.47 7.53
N LYS A 33 -3.58 10.43 7.69
CA LYS A 33 -2.86 11.36 8.58
C LYS A 33 -2.97 12.80 8.12
N GLU A 34 -2.77 13.07 6.82
CA GLU A 34 -2.95 14.40 6.25
C GLU A 34 -4.37 14.92 6.49
N HIS A 35 -5.37 14.09 6.23
CA HIS A 35 -6.78 14.45 6.40
C HIS A 35 -7.13 14.77 7.87
N ILE A 36 -6.63 13.99 8.83
CA ILE A 36 -6.79 14.27 10.26
C ILE A 36 -6.18 15.63 10.61
N ILE A 37 -4.97 15.94 10.12
CA ILE A 37 -4.32 17.23 10.36
C ILE A 37 -5.15 18.36 9.75
N GLN A 38 -5.56 18.23 8.49
CA GLN A 38 -6.32 19.25 7.79
C GLN A 38 -7.65 19.56 8.50
N CYS A 39 -8.41 18.55 8.89
CA CYS A 39 -9.69 18.75 9.54
C CYS A 39 -9.58 19.36 10.95
N ASN A 40 -8.52 19.03 11.71
CA ASN A 40 -8.40 19.49 13.09
C ASN A 40 -7.58 20.77 13.24
N PHE A 41 -6.67 21.08 12.31
CA PHE A 41 -5.68 22.15 12.46
C PHE A 41 -5.54 23.04 11.22
N LEU A 42 -6.57 23.11 10.37
CA LEU A 42 -6.52 23.95 9.19
C LEU A 42 -6.24 25.41 9.56
N ASN A 43 -5.15 25.97 9.02
CA ASN A 43 -4.66 27.35 9.30
C ASN A 43 -4.31 27.65 10.77
N SER A 44 -4.08 26.63 11.58
CA SER A 44 -3.70 26.75 12.98
C SER A 44 -2.31 26.18 13.22
N GLU A 45 -1.53 26.80 14.10
CA GLU A 45 -0.29 26.22 14.60
C GLU A 45 -0.60 25.10 15.57
N PHE A 46 0.08 23.98 15.46
CA PHE A 46 -0.07 22.83 16.36
C PHE A 46 1.26 22.15 16.67
N THR A 47 1.36 21.56 17.84
CA THR A 47 2.52 20.78 18.24
C THR A 47 2.37 19.35 17.78
N ARG A 48 3.38 18.85 17.05
CA ARG A 48 3.46 17.46 16.59
C ARG A 48 4.47 16.66 17.40
N ILE A 49 4.02 15.54 17.94
CA ILE A 49 4.86 14.60 18.72
C ILE A 49 4.76 13.21 18.06
N ASN A 50 5.88 12.50 17.99
CA ASN A 50 5.90 11.12 17.51
C ASN A 50 6.44 10.21 18.60
N LEU A 51 5.74 9.13 18.92
CA LEU A 51 6.08 8.15 19.94
C LEU A 51 6.02 6.74 19.38
N ASP A 52 6.97 5.89 19.76
CA ASP A 52 6.88 4.46 19.49
C ASP A 52 6.30 3.73 20.72
N LEU A 53 5.35 2.82 20.52
CA LEU A 53 4.77 2.04 21.61
C LEU A 53 5.79 1.09 22.26
N GLU A 54 6.90 0.85 21.59
CA GLU A 54 7.95 -0.06 22.03
C GLU A 54 9.03 0.61 22.88
N ASP A 55 9.00 1.95 23.02
CA ASP A 55 9.94 2.67 23.85
C ASP A 55 9.75 2.30 25.33
N ASP A 56 10.86 2.07 26.03
CA ASP A 56 10.86 1.65 27.45
C ASP A 56 10.30 2.75 28.35
N ASP A 57 10.54 4.00 28.00
CA ASP A 57 10.10 5.21 28.70
C ASP A 57 8.79 5.81 28.17
N PHE A 58 8.04 5.02 27.37
CA PHE A 58 6.81 5.44 26.70
C PHE A 58 5.83 6.19 27.62
N ILE A 59 5.59 5.69 28.84
CA ILE A 59 4.63 6.29 29.80
C ILE A 59 5.12 7.66 30.28
N GLU A 60 6.42 7.78 30.54
CA GLU A 60 7.02 9.05 30.98
C GLU A 60 6.92 10.11 29.90
N ILE A 61 7.33 9.77 28.67
CA ILE A 61 7.26 10.64 27.49
C ILE A 61 5.80 11.01 27.18
N LEU A 62 4.86 10.06 27.26
CA LEU A 62 3.44 10.33 27.05
C LEU A 62 2.92 11.34 28.07
N ASN A 63 3.25 11.20 29.35
CA ASN A 63 2.85 12.12 30.39
C ASN A 63 3.43 13.52 30.15
N GLU A 64 4.71 13.64 29.83
CA GLU A 64 5.32 14.92 29.46
C GLU A 64 4.65 15.55 28.23
N ALA A 65 4.42 14.75 27.19
CA ALA A 65 3.75 15.18 25.96
C ALA A 65 2.33 15.69 26.22
N THR A 66 1.60 15.08 27.14
CA THR A 66 0.23 15.47 27.47
C THR A 66 0.16 16.68 28.38
N MET A 67 1.07 16.80 29.36
CA MET A 67 1.10 17.87 30.36
C MET A 67 1.75 19.17 29.85
N SER A 68 2.67 19.08 28.89
CA SER A 68 3.31 20.28 28.33
C SER A 68 2.28 21.15 27.60
N GLN A 69 2.18 22.43 27.93
CA GLN A 69 1.40 23.41 27.16
C GLN A 69 2.36 24.20 26.29
N ASP A 70 2.07 24.22 24.97
CA ASP A 70 2.77 25.09 24.05
C ASP A 70 2.02 26.41 24.00
N MET A 71 2.72 27.51 24.36
CA MET A 71 2.12 28.86 24.44
C MET A 71 1.69 29.42 23.08
N PHE A 72 2.18 28.85 21.99
CA PHE A 72 1.94 29.35 20.62
C PHE A 72 1.05 28.41 19.78
N ALA A 73 0.84 27.16 20.21
CA ALA A 73 0.06 26.18 19.48
C ALA A 73 -1.41 26.16 19.95
N SER A 74 -2.33 26.12 18.99
CA SER A 74 -3.78 26.03 19.22
C SER A 74 -4.24 24.61 19.56
N GLY A 75 -3.34 23.64 19.46
CA GLY A 75 -3.63 22.24 19.76
C GLY A 75 -2.42 21.32 19.61
N LYS A 76 -2.63 20.07 19.93
CA LYS A 76 -1.60 19.04 19.91
C LYS A 76 -2.05 17.80 19.18
N ILE A 77 -1.15 17.21 18.38
CA ILE A 77 -1.33 15.91 17.76
C ILE A 77 -0.18 14.99 18.13
N ILE A 78 -0.50 13.78 18.59
CA ILE A 78 0.47 12.76 18.94
C ILE A 78 0.29 11.59 17.99
N PHE A 79 1.35 11.27 17.24
CA PHE A 79 1.43 10.10 16.39
C PHE A 79 2.11 8.97 17.13
N PHE A 80 1.39 7.88 17.30
CA PHE A 80 1.89 6.65 17.88
C PHE A 80 2.15 5.64 16.77
N LYS A 81 3.25 4.89 16.86
CA LYS A 81 3.60 3.85 15.92
C LYS A 81 3.79 2.52 16.63
N PHE A 82 3.34 1.45 15.97
CA PHE A 82 3.63 0.08 16.35
C PHE A 82 3.94 -0.74 15.10
N SER A 83 5.18 -1.28 15.03
CA SER A 83 5.72 -1.91 13.81
C SER A 83 5.93 -3.43 13.93
N LYS A 84 5.56 -4.07 15.05
CA LYS A 84 5.65 -5.52 15.19
C LYS A 84 4.36 -6.24 14.78
N ASN A 85 4.49 -7.52 14.44
CA ASN A 85 3.39 -8.34 13.95
C ASN A 85 2.56 -9.03 15.06
N ARG A 86 2.91 -8.82 16.34
CA ARG A 86 2.21 -9.43 17.48
C ARG A 86 1.94 -8.42 18.57
N LEU A 87 0.68 -8.38 19.02
CA LEU A 87 0.24 -7.61 20.17
C LEU A 87 0.50 -8.42 21.45
N ASN A 88 1.43 -7.97 22.28
CA ASN A 88 1.58 -8.48 23.64
C ASN A 88 0.58 -7.80 24.59
N LYS A 89 0.54 -8.22 25.86
CA LYS A 89 -0.37 -7.65 26.85
C LYS A 89 -0.06 -6.17 27.12
N GLU A 90 1.21 -5.83 27.25
CA GLU A 90 1.70 -4.47 27.51
C GLU A 90 1.29 -3.48 26.40
N ILE A 91 1.52 -3.84 25.14
CA ILE A 91 1.12 -3.00 23.99
C ILE A 91 -0.39 -2.77 23.97
N ARG A 92 -1.19 -3.78 24.29
CA ARG A 92 -2.65 -3.61 24.38
C ARG A 92 -3.05 -2.62 25.48
N GLU A 93 -2.42 -2.71 26.65
CA GLU A 93 -2.65 -1.79 27.76
C GLU A 93 -2.23 -0.36 27.40
N LYS A 94 -1.09 -0.16 26.71
CA LYS A 94 -0.67 1.13 26.16
C LYS A 94 -1.69 1.69 25.16
N ILE A 95 -2.23 0.87 24.25
CA ILE A 95 -3.26 1.29 23.28
C ILE A 95 -4.57 1.66 23.99
N GLU A 96 -5.02 0.86 24.96
CA GLU A 96 -6.21 1.17 25.77
C GLU A 96 -6.02 2.50 26.52
N LEU A 97 -4.84 2.77 27.07
CA LEU A 97 -4.49 4.05 27.72
C LEU A 97 -4.61 5.22 26.75
N ILE A 98 -4.01 5.13 25.56
CA ILE A 98 -4.06 6.18 24.54
C ILE A 98 -5.50 6.46 24.10
N SER A 99 -6.30 5.40 23.91
CA SER A 99 -7.69 5.54 23.45
C SER A 99 -8.62 6.22 24.43
N ASN A 100 -8.25 6.25 25.71
CA ASN A 100 -9.00 6.86 26.80
C ASN A 100 -8.52 8.26 27.17
N HIS A 101 -7.49 8.78 26.49
CA HIS A 101 -7.03 10.14 26.73
C HIS A 101 -8.14 11.16 26.43
N GLU A 102 -8.14 12.26 27.19
CA GLU A 102 -9.16 13.29 27.09
C GLU A 102 -9.12 14.06 25.76
N ALA A 103 -10.26 14.64 25.40
CA ALA A 103 -10.64 15.08 24.07
C ALA A 103 -9.89 16.27 23.45
N ASP A 104 -8.94 16.89 24.16
CA ASP A 104 -8.22 18.06 23.64
C ASP A 104 -6.98 17.71 22.79
N ILE A 105 -6.56 16.47 22.84
CA ILE A 105 -5.41 15.96 22.07
C ILE A 105 -5.89 15.04 20.96
N VAL A 106 -5.39 15.28 19.76
CA VAL A 106 -5.59 14.35 18.64
C VAL A 106 -4.54 13.26 18.72
N SER A 107 -4.97 12.02 18.95
CA SER A 107 -4.12 10.84 19.07
C SER A 107 -4.29 9.95 17.84
N VAL A 108 -3.21 9.71 17.10
CA VAL A 108 -3.23 8.90 15.87
C VAL A 108 -2.30 7.71 16.03
N LEU A 109 -2.85 6.51 16.12
CA LEU A 109 -2.10 5.26 16.21
C LEU A 109 -2.00 4.58 14.86
N GLU A 110 -0.80 4.29 14.39
CA GLU A 110 -0.51 3.49 13.21
C GLU A 110 -0.12 2.06 13.60
N ILE A 111 -0.83 1.06 13.05
CA ILE A 111 -0.51 -0.37 13.17
C ILE A 111 -0.53 -1.00 11.78
N SER A 112 0.64 -1.24 11.18
CA SER A 112 0.74 -1.74 9.80
C SER A 112 1.02 -3.24 9.69
N GLU A 113 1.68 -3.86 10.68
CA GLU A 113 2.17 -5.23 10.56
C GLU A 113 1.26 -6.29 11.20
N VAL A 114 0.29 -5.88 11.99
CA VAL A 114 -0.64 -6.81 12.68
C VAL A 114 -1.79 -7.20 11.76
N LYS A 115 -2.08 -8.50 11.66
CA LYS A 115 -3.21 -8.98 10.87
C LYS A 115 -4.53 -8.38 11.36
N VAL A 116 -5.35 -7.88 10.44
CA VAL A 116 -6.67 -7.29 10.74
C VAL A 116 -7.56 -8.23 11.54
N SER A 117 -7.52 -9.54 11.28
CA SER A 117 -8.26 -10.55 12.05
C SER A 117 -7.86 -10.61 13.52
N THR A 118 -6.56 -10.39 13.81
CA THR A 118 -6.04 -10.32 15.19
C THR A 118 -6.50 -9.04 15.87
N LEU A 119 -6.42 -7.89 15.17
CA LEU A 119 -6.90 -6.62 15.70
C LEU A 119 -8.39 -6.66 16.05
N ARG A 120 -9.22 -7.23 15.17
CA ARG A 120 -10.66 -7.39 15.42
C ARG A 120 -10.94 -8.25 16.64
N LYS A 121 -10.21 -9.34 16.82
CA LYS A 121 -10.42 -10.28 17.93
C LYS A 121 -9.90 -9.74 19.27
N GLU A 122 -8.73 -9.09 19.27
CA GLU A 122 -8.01 -8.81 20.50
C GLU A 122 -8.11 -7.35 20.96
N LEU A 123 -8.44 -6.42 20.05
CA LEU A 123 -8.37 -4.98 20.32
C LEU A 123 -9.69 -4.24 20.07
N PHE A 124 -10.35 -4.41 18.92
CA PHE A 124 -11.48 -3.56 18.53
C PHE A 124 -12.63 -3.55 19.53
N SER A 125 -12.92 -4.69 20.16
CA SER A 125 -14.00 -4.80 21.17
C SER A 125 -13.70 -4.06 22.48
N LYS A 126 -12.43 -3.71 22.71
CA LYS A 126 -11.96 -3.02 23.91
C LYS A 126 -11.88 -1.52 23.75
N LEU A 127 -11.80 -1.06 22.50
CA LEU A 127 -11.74 0.37 22.17
C LEU A 127 -13.16 0.93 22.19
N SER A 128 -13.52 1.57 23.30
CA SER A 128 -14.85 2.16 23.49
C SER A 128 -15.01 3.52 22.79
N ARG A 129 -13.92 4.18 22.49
CA ARG A 129 -13.86 5.52 21.89
C ARG A 129 -12.93 5.53 20.67
N GLY A 130 -13.15 6.48 19.77
CA GLY A 130 -12.29 6.71 18.64
C GLY A 130 -12.80 6.12 17.31
N MET A 131 -12.06 6.41 16.26
CA MET A 131 -12.33 5.99 14.90
C MET A 131 -11.27 5.00 14.42
N LEU A 132 -11.72 3.85 13.94
CA LEU A 132 -10.86 2.81 13.40
C LEU A 132 -10.92 2.90 11.87
N ILE A 133 -9.78 3.13 11.23
CA ILE A 133 -9.68 3.39 9.79
C ILE A 133 -8.92 2.24 9.16
N ASP A 134 -9.60 1.53 8.25
CA ASP A 134 -9.00 0.43 7.48
C ASP A 134 -8.19 1.02 6.34
N CYS A 135 -6.88 0.95 6.47
CA CYS A 135 -5.88 1.37 5.50
C CYS A 135 -5.29 0.18 4.73
N SER A 136 -6.01 -0.92 4.62
CA SER A 136 -5.66 -2.01 3.69
C SER A 136 -5.88 -1.57 2.24
N GLU A 137 -5.30 -2.29 1.27
CA GLU A 137 -5.52 -1.99 -0.16
C GLU A 137 -7.02 -1.97 -0.47
N PRO A 138 -7.56 -0.84 -1.00
CA PRO A 138 -8.97 -0.73 -1.31
C PRO A 138 -9.42 -1.71 -2.39
N SER A 139 -10.64 -2.23 -2.26
CA SER A 139 -11.24 -3.07 -3.29
C SER A 139 -11.60 -2.27 -4.55
N GLU A 140 -11.72 -2.95 -5.69
CA GLU A 140 -12.14 -2.34 -6.96
C GLU A 140 -13.46 -1.55 -6.81
N LYS A 141 -14.39 -2.06 -6.00
CA LYS A 141 -15.67 -1.40 -5.74
C LYS A 141 -15.51 -0.11 -4.92
N GLU A 142 -14.64 -0.10 -3.94
CA GLU A 142 -14.35 1.10 -3.15
C GLU A 142 -13.69 2.18 -4.01
N ILE A 143 -12.71 1.79 -4.84
CA ILE A 143 -12.05 2.69 -5.80
C ILE A 143 -13.08 3.26 -6.78
N PHE A 144 -13.95 2.41 -7.34
CA PHE A 144 -15.01 2.84 -8.25
C PHE A 144 -15.92 3.89 -7.62
N ASN A 145 -16.39 3.64 -6.40
CA ASN A 145 -17.26 4.58 -5.68
C ASN A 145 -16.52 5.88 -5.36
N PHE A 146 -15.26 5.79 -4.95
CA PHE A 146 -14.42 6.96 -4.67
C PHE A 146 -14.22 7.83 -5.91
N LEU A 147 -13.89 7.24 -7.06
CA LEU A 147 -13.77 7.96 -8.33
C LEU A 147 -15.08 8.62 -8.74
N ARG A 148 -16.19 7.90 -8.63
CA ARG A 148 -17.52 8.42 -8.96
C ARG A 148 -17.90 9.67 -8.16
N LEU A 149 -17.47 9.75 -6.91
CA LEU A 149 -17.76 10.88 -6.02
C LEU A 149 -16.82 12.07 -6.20
N ASN A 150 -15.63 11.84 -6.75
CA ASN A 150 -14.57 12.85 -6.79
C ASN A 150 -14.17 13.30 -8.19
N LEU A 151 -14.60 12.57 -9.25
CA LEU A 151 -14.37 12.99 -10.62
C LEU A 151 -15.36 14.08 -11.05
N PRO A 152 -14.95 15.01 -11.94
CA PRO A 152 -15.84 15.96 -12.56
C PRO A 152 -16.97 15.26 -13.34
N ASP A 153 -18.14 15.88 -13.43
CA ASP A 153 -19.33 15.33 -14.09
C ASP A 153 -19.08 14.86 -15.55
N SER A 154 -18.13 15.50 -16.25
CA SER A 154 -17.71 15.11 -17.60
C SER A 154 -17.02 13.74 -17.69
N LEU A 155 -16.53 13.20 -16.57
CA LEU A 155 -15.76 11.94 -16.48
C LEU A 155 -16.44 10.86 -15.61
N VAL A 156 -17.70 11.05 -15.22
CA VAL A 156 -18.42 10.18 -14.27
C VAL A 156 -19.16 9.02 -14.95
N SER A 157 -19.05 8.83 -16.28
CA SER A 157 -19.65 7.62 -16.90
C SER A 157 -18.97 6.36 -16.36
N ASP A 158 -19.75 5.29 -16.18
CA ASP A 158 -19.23 4.02 -15.65
C ASP A 158 -18.07 3.45 -16.50
N GLU A 159 -18.09 3.70 -17.81
CA GLU A 159 -17.03 3.28 -18.72
C GLU A 159 -15.73 4.07 -18.47
N GLN A 160 -15.84 5.37 -18.31
CA GLN A 160 -14.70 6.24 -18.01
C GLN A 160 -14.12 5.94 -16.63
N ILE A 161 -14.95 5.74 -15.60
CA ILE A 161 -14.49 5.36 -14.28
C ILE A 161 -13.72 4.03 -14.33
N LYS A 162 -14.23 3.02 -15.05
CA LYS A 162 -13.52 1.74 -15.23
C LYS A 162 -12.20 1.92 -15.98
N LEU A 163 -12.16 2.80 -16.98
CA LEU A 163 -10.93 3.12 -17.69
C LEU A 163 -9.92 3.75 -16.74
N HIS A 164 -10.30 4.78 -16.00
CA HIS A 164 -9.43 5.41 -15.00
C HIS A 164 -8.97 4.41 -13.94
N GLN A 165 -9.87 3.57 -13.43
CA GLN A 165 -9.50 2.52 -12.47
C GLN A 165 -8.43 1.57 -13.04
N SER A 166 -8.55 1.18 -14.32
CA SER A 166 -7.57 0.30 -14.97
C SER A 166 -6.21 0.94 -15.18
N LEU A 167 -6.15 2.27 -15.38
CA LEU A 167 -4.88 3.01 -15.50
C LEU A 167 -4.04 2.92 -14.23
N TYR A 168 -4.68 2.86 -13.06
CA TYR A 168 -4.01 2.82 -11.76
C TYR A 168 -4.01 1.43 -11.11
N GLU A 169 -4.34 0.38 -11.87
CA GLU A 169 -4.28 -0.99 -11.35
C GLU A 169 -2.86 -1.26 -10.82
N GLY A 170 -2.77 -1.54 -9.52
CA GLY A 170 -1.50 -1.77 -8.86
C GLY A 170 -0.75 -0.54 -8.36
N ASN A 171 -1.28 0.67 -8.56
CA ASN A 171 -0.64 1.90 -8.08
C ASN A 171 -1.66 2.89 -7.48
N PHE A 172 -2.22 2.51 -6.34
CA PHE A 172 -3.21 3.33 -5.66
C PHE A 172 -2.65 4.69 -5.20
N SER A 173 -1.33 4.76 -4.88
CA SER A 173 -0.67 6.02 -4.54
C SER A 173 -0.73 7.05 -5.67
N ALA A 174 -0.49 6.61 -6.92
CA ALA A 174 -0.60 7.50 -8.08
C ALA A 174 -2.03 8.00 -8.27
N LEU A 175 -3.04 7.12 -8.13
CA LEU A 175 -4.44 7.52 -8.20
C LEU A 175 -4.76 8.65 -7.21
N LEU A 176 -4.38 8.50 -5.94
CA LEU A 176 -4.65 9.52 -4.92
C LEU A 176 -3.92 10.84 -5.22
N ASN A 177 -2.69 10.80 -5.70
CA ASN A 177 -1.94 12.00 -6.08
C ASN A 177 -2.61 12.73 -7.25
N ASP A 178 -3.04 12.01 -8.28
CA ASP A 178 -3.70 12.62 -9.43
C ASP A 178 -5.09 13.16 -9.07
N MET A 179 -5.81 12.52 -8.15
CA MET A 179 -7.02 13.08 -7.58
C MET A 179 -6.79 14.39 -6.81
N GLU A 180 -5.64 14.55 -6.13
CA GLU A 180 -5.26 15.84 -5.52
C GLU A 180 -4.92 16.89 -6.59
N LEU A 181 -4.21 16.51 -7.66
CA LEU A 181 -3.94 17.43 -8.77
C LEU A 181 -5.22 17.94 -9.42
N LEU A 182 -6.25 17.10 -9.57
CA LEU A 182 -7.56 17.51 -10.09
C LEU A 182 -8.23 18.61 -9.27
N LYS A 183 -8.01 18.65 -7.96
CA LYS A 183 -8.56 19.71 -7.09
C LYS A 183 -7.91 21.07 -7.33
N ILE A 184 -6.71 21.09 -7.93
CA ILE A 184 -5.91 22.30 -8.16
C ILE A 184 -6.11 22.81 -9.59
N VAL A 185 -6.47 21.93 -10.53
CA VAL A 185 -6.60 22.25 -11.96
C VAL A 185 -8.05 22.60 -12.28
N ASP A 186 -8.30 23.88 -12.50
CA ASP A 186 -9.63 24.42 -12.85
C ASP A 186 -10.05 24.18 -14.32
N ASP A 187 -9.12 23.77 -15.21
CA ASP A 187 -9.38 23.65 -16.65
C ASP A 187 -9.56 22.18 -17.05
N SER A 188 -10.78 21.85 -17.49
CA SER A 188 -11.14 20.52 -17.97
C SER A 188 -10.23 19.99 -19.10
N LYS A 189 -9.53 20.87 -19.79
CA LYS A 189 -8.61 20.56 -20.89
C LYS A 189 -7.35 19.79 -20.45
N TYR A 190 -6.96 19.91 -19.19
CA TYR A 190 -5.78 19.23 -18.63
C TYR A 190 -6.14 17.94 -17.87
N ILE A 191 -7.41 17.67 -17.64
CA ILE A 191 -7.85 16.49 -16.87
C ILE A 191 -7.41 15.18 -17.55
N GLU A 192 -7.57 15.09 -18.88
CA GLU A 192 -7.15 13.91 -19.62
C GLU A 192 -5.62 13.70 -19.59
N SER A 193 -4.83 14.79 -19.56
CA SER A 193 -3.37 14.68 -19.48
C SER A 193 -2.92 14.19 -18.10
N ILE A 194 -3.57 14.61 -17.02
CA ILE A 194 -3.27 14.14 -15.66
C ILE A 194 -3.39 12.62 -15.59
N PHE A 195 -4.49 12.06 -16.09
CA PHE A 195 -4.73 10.61 -16.05
C PHE A 195 -3.89 9.80 -17.06
N SER A 196 -3.36 10.42 -18.11
CA SER A 196 -2.61 9.69 -19.15
C SER A 196 -1.13 9.48 -18.82
N GLU A 197 -0.52 10.34 -17.99
CA GLU A 197 0.92 10.33 -17.73
C GLU A 197 1.34 9.54 -16.48
N SER A 198 0.43 9.25 -15.56
CA SER A 198 0.79 8.85 -14.19
C SER A 198 0.69 7.36 -13.89
N SER A 199 0.37 6.49 -14.84
CA SER A 199 0.25 5.05 -14.57
C SER A 199 1.62 4.37 -14.38
N VAL A 200 2.32 4.74 -13.29
CA VAL A 200 3.50 3.96 -12.86
C VAL A 200 3.04 2.56 -12.46
N LYS A 201 3.40 1.58 -13.27
CA LYS A 201 3.02 0.18 -13.01
C LYS A 201 3.82 -0.38 -11.84
N ASP A 202 3.14 -0.99 -10.86
CA ASP A 202 3.82 -1.62 -9.71
C ASP A 202 4.44 -2.96 -10.10
N ASN A 203 5.77 -3.01 -10.18
CA ASN A 203 6.54 -4.23 -10.49
C ASN A 203 6.38 -5.34 -9.43
N ARG A 204 5.99 -4.99 -8.18
CA ARG A 204 5.80 -5.96 -7.10
C ARG A 204 4.53 -6.81 -7.28
N LYS A 205 3.59 -6.36 -8.13
CA LYS A 205 2.34 -7.07 -8.43
C LYS A 205 2.45 -8.07 -9.58
N ILE A 206 3.59 -8.15 -10.26
CA ILE A 206 3.81 -9.07 -11.39
C ILE A 206 3.42 -10.51 -11.04
N ILE A 207 3.81 -11.00 -9.85
CA ILE A 207 3.47 -12.36 -9.43
C ILE A 207 1.96 -12.59 -9.26
N ASN A 208 1.22 -11.57 -8.83
CA ASN A 208 -0.23 -11.63 -8.69
C ASN A 208 -0.91 -11.64 -10.08
N TYR A 209 -0.44 -10.81 -11.00
CA TYR A 209 -0.92 -10.83 -12.39
C TYR A 209 -0.68 -12.18 -13.07
N LEU A 210 0.50 -12.78 -12.89
CA LEU A 210 0.79 -14.14 -13.38
C LEU A 210 -0.12 -15.18 -12.73
N ALA A 211 -0.38 -15.09 -11.43
CA ALA A 211 -1.27 -15.98 -10.69
C ALA A 211 -2.72 -15.91 -11.18
N ASP A 212 -3.18 -14.73 -11.54
CA ASP A 212 -4.55 -14.47 -12.02
C ASP A 212 -4.68 -14.53 -13.55
N ASN A 213 -3.61 -14.94 -14.25
CA ASN A 213 -3.55 -15.08 -15.71
C ASN A 213 -3.75 -13.76 -16.48
N LYS A 214 -3.42 -12.64 -15.87
CA LYS A 214 -3.45 -11.31 -16.46
C LYS A 214 -2.13 -11.02 -17.20
N ILE A 215 -1.87 -11.77 -18.25
CA ILE A 215 -0.59 -11.72 -18.99
C ILE A 215 -0.37 -10.34 -19.61
N ASP A 216 -1.42 -9.73 -20.18
CA ASP A 216 -1.36 -8.40 -20.77
C ASP A 216 -0.91 -7.34 -19.74
N SER A 217 -1.43 -7.40 -18.49
CA SER A 217 -0.98 -6.52 -17.42
C SER A 217 0.51 -6.66 -17.08
N VAL A 218 1.08 -7.88 -17.17
CA VAL A 218 2.51 -8.08 -16.97
C VAL A 218 3.33 -7.49 -18.13
N ILE A 219 2.87 -7.68 -19.36
CA ILE A 219 3.50 -7.09 -20.55
C ILE A 219 3.47 -5.56 -20.49
N ASP A 220 2.34 -4.97 -20.06
CA ASP A 220 2.20 -3.52 -19.87
C ASP A 220 3.20 -2.99 -18.83
N VAL A 221 3.41 -3.71 -17.71
CA VAL A 221 4.44 -3.35 -16.71
C VAL A 221 5.84 -3.35 -17.35
N ILE A 222 6.17 -4.38 -18.12
CA ILE A 222 7.47 -4.49 -18.78
C ILE A 222 7.66 -3.35 -19.79
N ASN A 223 6.65 -3.09 -20.64
CA ASN A 223 6.70 -2.05 -21.65
C ASN A 223 6.80 -0.64 -21.03
N TYR A 224 6.09 -0.42 -19.93
CA TYR A 224 6.17 0.83 -19.17
C TYR A 224 7.61 1.09 -18.71
N TYR A 225 8.26 0.11 -18.08
CA TYR A 225 9.62 0.27 -17.57
C TYR A 225 10.66 0.35 -18.69
N GLU A 226 10.48 -0.37 -19.79
CA GLU A 226 11.37 -0.25 -20.96
C GLU A 226 11.40 1.18 -21.47
N LYS A 227 10.24 1.84 -21.52
CA LYS A 227 10.10 3.21 -22.03
C LYS A 227 10.59 4.28 -21.03
N ASN A 228 10.26 4.13 -19.75
CA ASN A 228 10.39 5.21 -18.76
C ASN A 228 11.62 5.02 -17.85
N GLU A 229 12.00 3.79 -17.52
CA GLU A 229 13.08 3.48 -16.58
C GLU A 229 13.93 2.28 -17.07
N PRO A 230 14.64 2.40 -18.22
CA PRO A 230 15.33 1.25 -18.82
C PRO A 230 16.44 0.66 -17.94
N GLY A 231 16.93 1.38 -16.95
CA GLY A 231 17.92 0.91 -15.97
C GLY A 231 17.38 -0.03 -14.89
N ILE A 232 16.05 -0.25 -14.79
CA ILE A 232 15.42 -1.06 -13.74
C ILE A 232 15.56 -2.57 -13.96
N ILE A 233 16.07 -3.01 -15.09
CA ILE A 233 16.18 -4.44 -15.46
C ILE A 233 16.77 -5.32 -14.34
N PRO A 234 17.87 -4.96 -13.65
CA PRO A 234 18.40 -5.78 -12.58
C PRO A 234 17.38 -6.03 -11.46
N LEU A 235 16.57 -5.03 -11.13
CA LEU A 235 15.50 -5.18 -10.14
C LEU A 235 14.39 -6.10 -10.64
N LEU A 236 13.95 -5.96 -11.88
CA LEU A 236 12.92 -6.84 -12.47
C LEU A 236 13.42 -8.28 -12.54
N VAL A 237 14.64 -8.51 -13.01
CA VAL A 237 15.24 -9.84 -13.05
C VAL A 237 15.32 -10.43 -11.65
N TRP A 238 15.72 -9.64 -10.65
CA TRP A 238 15.78 -10.10 -9.26
C TRP A 238 14.40 -10.49 -8.72
N LEU A 239 13.37 -9.65 -8.95
CA LEU A 239 12.00 -9.93 -8.52
C LEU A 239 11.46 -11.21 -9.15
N PHE A 240 11.54 -11.33 -10.48
CA PHE A 240 11.12 -12.54 -11.20
C PHE A 240 11.87 -13.78 -10.72
N ASN A 241 13.20 -13.67 -10.56
CA ASN A 241 14.02 -14.79 -10.10
C ASN A 241 13.60 -15.26 -8.70
N ARG A 242 13.44 -14.32 -7.75
CA ARG A 242 12.96 -14.61 -6.38
C ARG A 242 11.62 -15.34 -6.42
N ASP A 243 10.68 -14.82 -7.20
CA ASP A 243 9.32 -15.33 -7.24
C ASP A 243 9.24 -16.70 -7.95
N LEU A 244 9.96 -16.89 -9.04
CA LEU A 244 10.04 -18.18 -9.73
C LEU A 244 10.79 -19.24 -8.93
N GLN A 245 11.83 -18.85 -8.19
CA GLN A 245 12.47 -19.76 -7.24
C GLN A 245 11.51 -20.20 -6.14
N ALA A 246 10.66 -19.32 -5.64
CA ALA A 246 9.64 -19.69 -4.65
C ALA A 246 8.64 -20.70 -5.23
N VAL A 247 8.15 -20.48 -6.46
CA VAL A 247 7.29 -21.44 -7.15
C VAL A 247 8.01 -22.79 -7.33
N ASN A 248 9.29 -22.78 -7.73
CA ASN A 248 10.09 -23.99 -7.89
C ASN A 248 10.28 -24.77 -6.57
N MET A 249 10.49 -24.04 -5.45
CA MET A 249 10.57 -24.65 -4.13
C MET A 249 9.25 -25.32 -3.73
N ILE A 250 8.10 -24.70 -4.01
CA ILE A 250 6.77 -25.27 -3.76
C ILE A 250 6.58 -26.55 -4.59
N LEU A 251 6.90 -26.52 -5.89
CA LEU A 251 6.79 -27.67 -6.80
C LEU A 251 7.69 -28.83 -6.38
N SER A 252 8.90 -28.52 -5.93
CA SER A 252 9.91 -29.51 -5.53
C SER A 252 9.73 -29.96 -4.07
N ARG A 253 8.81 -29.35 -3.31
CA ARG A 253 8.64 -29.56 -1.87
C ARG A 253 9.97 -29.41 -1.11
N SER A 254 10.83 -28.51 -1.55
CA SER A 254 12.18 -28.30 -1.03
C SER A 254 12.30 -26.99 -0.29
N GLY A 255 12.46 -27.03 1.03
CA GLY A 255 12.75 -25.87 1.86
C GLY A 255 11.55 -24.97 2.16
N SER A 256 11.83 -23.81 2.76
CA SER A 256 10.82 -22.84 3.14
C SER A 256 10.97 -21.57 2.29
N VAL A 257 9.91 -21.16 1.62
CA VAL A 257 9.85 -19.92 0.82
C VAL A 257 10.05 -18.65 1.66
N ARG A 258 9.88 -18.73 2.99
CA ARG A 258 10.19 -17.63 3.92
C ARG A 258 11.65 -17.19 3.84
N LYS A 259 12.58 -18.07 3.43
CA LYS A 259 13.99 -17.72 3.20
C LYS A 259 14.18 -16.72 2.06
N LEU A 260 13.20 -16.62 1.15
CA LEU A 260 13.16 -15.67 0.05
C LEU A 260 12.41 -14.37 0.41
N GLY A 261 12.07 -14.17 1.68
CA GLY A 261 11.30 -13.00 2.14
C GLY A 261 9.81 -13.04 1.79
N ILE A 262 9.27 -14.22 1.47
CA ILE A 262 7.86 -14.40 1.11
C ILE A 262 7.08 -14.86 2.34
N TRP A 263 6.08 -14.09 2.70
CA TRP A 263 5.23 -14.33 3.87
C TRP A 263 4.02 -15.20 3.56
N ASP A 264 3.45 -15.82 4.59
CA ASP A 264 2.31 -16.74 4.45
C ASP A 264 1.08 -16.08 3.77
N SER A 265 0.89 -14.76 3.95
CA SER A 265 -0.17 -13.99 3.29
C SER A 265 -0.03 -13.96 1.76
N GLN A 266 1.18 -14.06 1.24
CA GLN A 266 1.48 -14.02 -0.20
C GLN A 266 1.44 -15.40 -0.86
N LEU A 267 1.46 -16.49 -0.08
CA LEU A 267 1.54 -17.86 -0.59
C LEU A 267 0.42 -18.27 -1.55
N ALA A 268 -0.73 -17.60 -1.48
CA ALA A 268 -1.87 -17.92 -2.32
C ALA A 268 -1.54 -17.79 -3.82
N SER A 269 -0.88 -16.70 -4.22
CA SER A 269 -0.47 -16.44 -5.61
C SER A 269 0.55 -17.47 -6.10
N TYR A 270 1.58 -17.75 -5.30
CA TYR A 270 2.60 -18.75 -5.66
C TYR A 270 2.02 -20.16 -5.78
N ASN A 271 1.09 -20.55 -4.91
CA ASN A 271 0.39 -21.83 -5.01
C ASN A 271 -0.52 -21.93 -6.23
N LYS A 272 -1.19 -20.83 -6.66
CA LYS A 272 -1.95 -20.81 -7.91
C LYS A 272 -1.04 -21.10 -9.12
N ILE A 273 0.12 -20.47 -9.18
CA ILE A 273 1.11 -20.68 -10.26
C ILE A 273 1.65 -22.12 -10.20
N ALA A 274 2.04 -22.60 -9.02
CA ALA A 274 2.56 -23.97 -8.86
C ALA A 274 1.55 -25.05 -9.26
N LYS A 275 0.25 -24.82 -9.13
CA LYS A 275 -0.80 -25.75 -9.60
C LYS A 275 -0.95 -25.79 -11.13
N ARG A 276 -0.62 -24.69 -11.82
CA ARG A 276 -0.82 -24.54 -13.27
C ARG A 276 0.40 -24.92 -14.08
N PHE A 277 1.60 -24.81 -13.52
CA PHE A 277 2.85 -24.97 -14.27
C PHE A 277 3.71 -26.11 -13.74
N THR A 278 4.47 -26.69 -14.67
CA THR A 278 5.40 -27.77 -14.33
C THR A 278 6.77 -27.20 -13.94
N LYS A 279 7.52 -27.97 -13.17
CA LYS A 279 8.90 -27.64 -12.79
C LYS A 279 9.75 -27.27 -14.01
N LYS A 280 9.64 -28.05 -15.11
CA LYS A 280 10.38 -27.81 -16.37
C LYS A 280 10.07 -26.43 -16.98
N LYS A 281 8.80 -25.97 -16.95
CA LYS A 281 8.44 -24.63 -17.44
C LYS A 281 9.07 -23.53 -16.57
N ILE A 282 9.07 -23.70 -15.25
CA ILE A 282 9.68 -22.74 -14.32
C ILE A 282 11.20 -22.68 -14.51
N GLU A 283 11.88 -23.81 -14.67
CA GLU A 283 13.32 -23.87 -14.94
C GLU A 283 13.67 -23.19 -16.28
N SER A 284 12.85 -23.39 -17.31
CA SER A 284 13.02 -22.69 -18.60
C SER A 284 12.84 -21.16 -18.46
N ALA A 285 11.88 -20.69 -17.64
CA ALA A 285 11.69 -19.28 -17.37
C ALA A 285 12.89 -18.67 -16.59
N LEU A 286 13.44 -19.41 -15.61
CA LEU A 286 14.66 -19.00 -14.88
C LEU A 286 15.88 -18.89 -15.81
N SER A 287 16.02 -19.79 -16.79
CA SER A 287 17.10 -19.70 -17.80
C SER A 287 16.98 -18.44 -18.67
N LEU A 288 15.77 -18.03 -19.04
CA LEU A 288 15.52 -16.80 -19.80
C LEU A 288 15.82 -15.54 -18.96
N LEU A 289 15.61 -15.59 -17.65
CA LEU A 289 16.01 -14.49 -16.76
C LEU A 289 17.53 -14.32 -16.69
N ASP A 290 18.28 -15.41 -16.62
CA ASP A 290 19.75 -15.39 -16.70
C ASP A 290 20.25 -14.81 -18.05
N GLU A 291 19.55 -15.14 -19.13
CA GLU A 291 19.82 -14.58 -20.46
C GLU A 291 19.53 -13.06 -20.48
N SER A 292 18.42 -12.60 -19.90
CA SER A 292 18.08 -11.19 -19.78
C SER A 292 19.17 -10.43 -19.00
N ASP A 293 19.62 -10.96 -17.87
CA ASP A 293 20.69 -10.36 -17.06
C ASP A 293 22.02 -10.27 -17.84
N LYS A 294 22.38 -11.33 -18.57
CA LYS A 294 23.58 -11.35 -19.42
C LYS A 294 23.51 -10.35 -20.59
N LYS A 295 22.33 -10.20 -21.20
CA LYS A 295 22.11 -9.19 -22.25
C LYS A 295 22.21 -7.78 -21.68
N PHE A 296 21.63 -7.52 -20.52
CA PHE A 296 21.73 -6.22 -19.85
C PHE A 296 23.18 -5.85 -19.49
N LYS A 297 23.95 -6.84 -19.02
CA LYS A 297 25.38 -6.66 -18.69
C LYS A 297 26.31 -6.64 -19.91
N GLY A 298 25.78 -6.83 -21.12
CA GLY A 298 26.55 -6.81 -22.36
C GLY A 298 27.32 -8.10 -22.66
N PHE A 299 27.11 -9.19 -21.92
CA PHE A 299 27.73 -10.48 -22.19
C PHE A 299 27.08 -11.24 -23.35
N LEU A 300 25.82 -10.93 -23.66
CA LEU A 300 25.08 -11.47 -24.79
C LEU A 300 24.51 -10.32 -25.66
N LYS A 301 24.41 -10.56 -26.97
CA LYS A 301 23.76 -9.63 -27.90
C LYS A 301 22.23 -9.76 -27.82
N GLY A 302 21.52 -8.65 -27.99
CA GLY A 302 20.07 -8.59 -28.06
C GLY A 302 19.46 -7.71 -26.97
N SER A 303 18.13 -7.58 -26.99
CA SER A 303 17.39 -6.81 -25.99
C SER A 303 17.14 -7.66 -24.74
N PRO A 304 17.48 -7.17 -23.55
CA PRO A 304 17.14 -7.84 -22.30
C PRO A 304 15.62 -7.83 -22.06
N TRP A 305 14.91 -6.86 -22.60
CA TRP A 305 13.45 -6.73 -22.49
C TRP A 305 12.72 -7.83 -23.24
N ASP A 306 13.22 -8.25 -24.40
CA ASP A 306 12.65 -9.35 -25.16
C ASP A 306 12.74 -10.66 -24.37
N SER A 307 13.87 -10.92 -23.70
CA SER A 307 13.99 -12.09 -22.82
C SER A 307 13.03 -12.04 -21.64
N LEU A 308 12.77 -10.86 -21.05
CA LEU A 308 11.74 -10.70 -20.01
C LEU A 308 10.34 -11.01 -20.53
N ARG A 309 9.99 -10.54 -21.74
CA ARG A 309 8.69 -10.88 -22.37
C ARG A 309 8.57 -12.37 -22.65
N GLU A 310 9.66 -13.02 -23.11
CA GLU A 310 9.68 -14.47 -23.31
C GLU A 310 9.47 -15.24 -21.99
N VAL A 311 9.99 -14.74 -20.86
CA VAL A 311 9.68 -15.32 -19.53
C VAL A 311 8.16 -15.30 -19.31
N VAL A 312 7.50 -14.19 -19.55
CA VAL A 312 6.05 -14.04 -19.35
C VAL A 312 5.27 -14.99 -20.26
N PHE A 313 5.67 -15.13 -21.51
CA PHE A 313 5.03 -16.07 -22.45
C PHE A 313 5.18 -17.54 -22.08
N LYS A 314 6.09 -17.91 -21.15
CA LYS A 314 6.07 -19.28 -20.59
C LYS A 314 4.86 -19.54 -19.69
N PHE A 315 4.15 -18.50 -19.27
CA PHE A 315 2.98 -18.56 -18.40
C PHE A 315 1.64 -18.50 -19.14
N VAL A 316 1.68 -18.56 -20.46
CA VAL A 316 0.50 -18.69 -21.32
C VAL A 316 0.06 -20.14 -21.52
#